data_edfec5fd1a0e18c3c57ec2d7e5fe2b44
#
_entry.id   edfec5fd1a0e18c3c57ec2d7e5fe2b44
#
_cell.length_a   1.000
_cell.length_b   1.000
_cell.length_c   1.000
_cell.angle_alpha   90.00
_cell.angle_beta   90.00
_cell.angle_gamma   90.00
#
_symmetry.space_group_name_H-M   'P 1'
#
loop_
_entity.id
_entity.type
_entity.pdbx_description
1 polymer ?
#
loop_
_entity_poly.entity_id
_entity_poly.type
_entity_poly.pdbx_seq_one_letter_code
_entity_poly.pdbx_strand_id
1 'polypeptide(L)'
;DKFAREAGMGFPGGPKIEKLAKGPELLDLPYSVKGMDMAFSGLMTAAKSKLDSGHSIETVTYSLQEHAFAMSCEVAERALAHTGKTELVLGGGVACNERLREMATIMTEERGVKCFIPSKDLCVDNGVMIGWLGHQMVSGNYEITDEDNRVHQKYRTDMVEVTWR
;
A
#
# COMPACT_ATOMS: atom_id res chain seq x y z
N ASP A 1 6.54 1.23 8.68
CA ASP A 1 7.96 1.38 9.03
C ASP A 1 8.19 2.45 10.10
N LYS A 2 7.55 3.63 10.03
CA LYS A 2 7.75 4.69 11.04
C LYS A 2 7.33 4.21 12.44
N PHE A 3 6.12 3.64 12.57
CA PHE A 3 5.67 3.06 13.84
C PHE A 3 6.62 1.97 14.34
N ALA A 4 7.02 1.03 13.47
CA ALA A 4 7.93 -0.05 13.84
C ALA A 4 9.27 0.46 14.38
N ARG A 5 9.82 1.51 13.78
CA ARG A 5 11.03 2.16 14.25
C ARG A 5 10.85 2.80 15.63
N GLU A 6 9.75 3.50 15.86
CA GLU A 6 9.44 4.12 17.16
C GLU A 6 9.13 3.09 18.24
N ALA A 7 8.63 1.91 17.86
CA ALA A 7 8.42 0.76 18.74
C ALA A 7 9.68 -0.13 18.89
N GLY A 8 10.85 0.28 18.39
CA GLY A 8 12.11 -0.44 18.56
C GLY A 8 12.26 -1.69 17.69
N MET A 9 11.42 -1.91 16.70
CA MET A 9 11.45 -3.15 15.89
C MET A 9 12.56 -3.17 14.82
N GLY A 10 13.15 -2.02 14.48
CA GLY A 10 14.12 -1.89 13.39
C GLY A 10 13.50 -2.04 11.99
N PHE A 11 14.36 -2.01 10.97
CA PHE A 11 13.99 -2.09 9.56
C PHE A 11 14.23 -3.51 8.98
N PRO A 12 13.42 -4.01 8.03
CA PRO A 12 12.13 -3.50 7.58
C PRO A 12 11.01 -3.72 8.61
N GLY A 13 10.15 -2.70 8.82
CA GLY A 13 9.11 -2.73 9.84
C GLY A 13 7.83 -3.44 9.41
N GLY A 14 7.42 -3.31 8.15
CA GLY A 14 6.18 -3.87 7.62
C GLY A 14 6.02 -5.38 7.87
N PRO A 15 6.98 -6.23 7.47
CA PRO A 15 6.92 -7.67 7.73
C PRO A 15 6.92 -8.04 9.22
N LYS A 16 7.53 -7.23 10.07
CA LYS A 16 7.54 -7.43 11.52
C LYS A 16 6.18 -7.11 12.12
N ILE A 17 5.56 -6.01 11.69
CA ILE A 17 4.18 -5.68 12.08
C ILE A 17 3.24 -6.79 11.66
N GLU A 18 3.28 -7.26 10.42
CA GLU A 18 2.42 -8.35 9.93
C GLU A 18 2.53 -9.61 10.79
N LYS A 19 3.75 -9.98 11.18
CA LYS A 19 3.97 -11.16 12.06
C LYS A 19 3.38 -10.97 13.45
N LEU A 20 3.45 -9.77 14.01
CA LEU A 20 2.96 -9.43 15.34
C LEU A 20 1.46 -9.11 15.36
N ALA A 21 0.87 -8.73 14.23
CA ALA A 21 -0.54 -8.32 14.11
C ALA A 21 -1.52 -9.50 14.31
N LYS A 22 -1.51 -10.08 15.52
CA LYS A 22 -2.31 -11.24 15.94
C LYS A 22 -2.98 -10.99 17.29
N GLY A 23 -3.30 -9.73 17.59
CA GLY A 23 -3.91 -9.36 18.85
C GLY A 23 -5.31 -9.93 19.04
N PRO A 24 -5.73 -10.13 20.30
CA PRO A 24 -7.02 -10.73 20.62
C PRO A 24 -8.20 -9.77 20.44
N GLU A 25 -7.95 -8.47 20.34
CA GLU A 25 -8.98 -7.43 20.26
C GLU A 25 -8.56 -6.30 19.33
N LEU A 26 -9.55 -5.58 18.83
CA LEU A 26 -9.37 -4.38 18.01
C LEU A 26 -9.50 -3.15 18.93
N LEU A 27 -8.39 -2.39 19.06
CA LEU A 27 -8.41 -1.13 19.79
C LEU A 27 -9.05 -0.04 18.95
N ASP A 28 -9.77 0.87 19.60
CA ASP A 28 -10.27 2.06 18.96
C ASP A 28 -9.12 3.01 18.58
N LEU A 29 -8.96 3.24 17.28
CA LEU A 29 -7.99 4.15 16.68
C LEU A 29 -8.71 5.14 15.75
N PRO A 30 -8.16 6.34 15.54
CA PRO A 30 -8.85 7.37 14.79
C PRO A 30 -9.06 6.99 13.32
N TYR A 31 -10.27 7.22 12.84
CA TYR A 31 -10.60 7.20 11.42
C TYR A 31 -10.18 8.53 10.77
N SER A 32 -9.40 8.44 9.71
CA SER A 32 -8.76 9.61 9.07
C SER A 32 -8.91 9.64 7.55
N VAL A 33 -10.08 9.25 7.06
CA VAL A 33 -10.45 9.38 5.64
C VAL A 33 -11.34 10.61 5.45
N LYS A 34 -11.02 11.43 4.46
CA LYS A 34 -11.83 12.57 4.05
C LYS A 34 -11.97 12.58 2.53
N GLY A 35 -13.14 12.18 2.03
CA GLY A 35 -13.34 11.98 0.60
C GLY A 35 -12.45 10.83 0.08
N MET A 36 -11.50 11.15 -0.80
CA MET A 36 -10.51 10.22 -1.34
C MET A 36 -9.15 10.33 -0.65
N ASP A 37 -8.99 11.26 0.29
CA ASP A 37 -7.73 11.48 0.99
C ASP A 37 -7.65 10.66 2.28
N MET A 38 -6.46 10.13 2.56
CA MET A 38 -6.15 9.38 3.77
C MET A 38 -4.94 10.00 4.48
N ALA A 39 -4.97 10.01 5.82
CA ALA A 39 -3.84 10.48 6.63
C ALA A 39 -3.52 9.49 7.74
N PHE A 40 -2.34 8.88 7.66
CA PHE A 40 -1.90 7.87 8.64
C PHE A 40 -1.12 8.44 9.84
N SER A 41 -0.82 9.74 9.86
CA SER A 41 -0.05 10.35 10.95
C SER A 41 -0.78 10.28 12.29
N GLY A 42 -2.06 10.63 12.32
CA GLY A 42 -2.90 10.52 13.51
C GLY A 42 -3.07 9.10 13.99
N LEU A 43 -3.28 8.15 13.05
CA LEU A 43 -3.37 6.73 13.34
C LEU A 43 -2.08 6.20 14.00
N MET A 44 -0.92 6.57 13.46
CA MET A 44 0.38 6.20 14.03
C MET A 44 0.57 6.76 15.44
N THR A 45 0.23 8.04 15.67
CA THR A 45 0.36 8.68 16.98
C THR A 45 -0.54 8.02 18.01
N ALA A 46 -1.78 7.69 17.64
CA ALA A 46 -2.72 7.01 18.51
C ALA A 46 -2.24 5.57 18.85
N ALA A 47 -1.76 4.83 17.87
CA ALA A 47 -1.19 3.50 18.09
C ALA A 47 0.01 3.56 19.06
N LYS A 48 0.89 4.56 18.90
CA LYS A 48 2.00 4.75 19.84
C LYS A 48 1.49 5.05 21.25
N SER A 49 0.50 5.93 21.41
CA SER A 49 -0.11 6.23 22.72
C SER A 49 -0.71 4.99 23.38
N LYS A 50 -1.35 4.11 22.61
CA LYS A 50 -1.86 2.83 23.13
C LYS A 50 -0.74 1.93 23.63
N LEU A 51 0.36 1.86 22.90
CA LEU A 51 1.55 1.10 23.31
C LEU A 51 2.14 1.68 24.61
N ASP A 52 2.32 2.99 24.69
CA ASP A 52 2.86 3.70 25.85
C ASP A 52 1.93 3.57 27.08
N SER A 53 0.63 3.35 26.88
CA SER A 53 -0.35 3.08 27.97
C SER A 53 -0.43 1.63 28.41
N GLY A 54 0.44 0.75 27.89
CA GLY A 54 0.60 -0.62 28.36
C GLY A 54 -0.16 -1.70 27.59
N HIS A 55 -0.80 -1.36 26.45
CA HIS A 55 -1.33 -2.41 25.57
C HIS A 55 -0.20 -3.22 24.94
N SER A 56 -0.44 -4.51 24.70
CA SER A 56 0.54 -5.39 24.08
C SER A 56 0.88 -4.95 22.65
N ILE A 57 2.09 -5.20 22.22
CA ILE A 57 2.55 -4.86 20.89
C ILE A 57 1.76 -5.60 19.81
N GLU A 58 1.32 -6.82 20.08
CA GLU A 58 0.50 -7.66 19.21
C GLU A 58 -0.87 -7.00 18.97
N THR A 59 -1.53 -6.55 20.04
CA THR A 59 -2.83 -5.88 19.96
C THR A 59 -2.74 -4.54 19.26
N VAL A 60 -1.69 -3.75 19.55
CA VAL A 60 -1.49 -2.44 18.89
C VAL A 60 -1.17 -2.61 17.41
N THR A 61 -0.29 -3.54 17.04
CA THR A 61 0.06 -3.77 15.63
C THR A 61 -1.11 -4.36 14.85
N TYR A 62 -1.89 -5.26 15.46
CA TYR A 62 -3.12 -5.77 14.87
C TYR A 62 -4.10 -4.63 14.57
N SER A 63 -4.40 -3.81 15.57
CA SER A 63 -5.33 -2.69 15.41
C SER A 63 -4.85 -1.66 14.39
N LEU A 64 -3.56 -1.33 14.41
CA LEU A 64 -2.94 -0.42 13.44
C LEU A 64 -3.07 -0.94 12.00
N GLN A 65 -2.79 -2.24 11.80
CA GLN A 65 -2.89 -2.88 10.49
C GLN A 65 -4.34 -2.90 9.99
N GLU A 66 -5.28 -3.37 10.82
CA GLU A 66 -6.69 -3.45 10.45
C GLU A 66 -7.27 -2.08 10.06
N HIS A 67 -7.04 -1.04 10.87
CA HIS A 67 -7.52 0.31 10.55
C HIS A 67 -6.88 0.88 9.28
N ALA A 68 -5.56 0.74 9.11
CA ALA A 68 -4.89 1.26 7.94
C ALA A 68 -5.38 0.59 6.65
N PHE A 69 -5.56 -0.72 6.66
CA PHE A 69 -5.99 -1.45 5.48
C PHE A 69 -7.49 -1.29 5.21
N ALA A 70 -8.33 -1.25 6.25
CA ALA A 70 -9.74 -0.96 6.09
C ALA A 70 -9.98 0.41 5.43
N MET A 71 -9.30 1.45 5.89
CA MET A 71 -9.36 2.77 5.26
C MET A 71 -8.86 2.75 3.82
N SER A 72 -7.79 2.01 3.54
CA SER A 72 -7.24 1.89 2.18
C SER A 72 -8.22 1.18 1.24
N CYS A 73 -8.83 0.10 1.68
CA CYS A 73 -9.85 -0.63 0.91
C CYS A 73 -11.11 0.22 0.70
N GLU A 74 -11.56 0.95 1.73
CA GLU A 74 -12.69 1.87 1.62
C GLU A 74 -12.48 2.95 0.55
N VAL A 75 -11.29 3.57 0.54
CA VAL A 75 -10.96 4.59 -0.47
C VAL A 75 -10.84 3.97 -1.87
N ALA A 76 -10.24 2.77 -1.98
CA ALA A 76 -10.18 2.05 -3.24
C ALA A 76 -11.58 1.68 -3.75
N GLU A 77 -12.48 1.24 -2.88
CA GLU A 77 -13.88 0.96 -3.19
C GLU A 77 -14.61 2.21 -3.71
N ARG A 78 -14.46 3.35 -3.01
CA ARG A 78 -15.02 4.63 -3.46
C ARG A 78 -14.49 5.03 -4.83
N ALA A 79 -13.19 4.84 -5.07
CA ALA A 79 -12.57 5.15 -6.36
C ALA A 79 -13.14 4.28 -7.49
N LEU A 80 -13.29 2.98 -7.25
CA LEU A 80 -13.93 2.06 -8.20
C LEU A 80 -15.36 2.50 -8.53
N ALA A 81 -16.16 2.83 -7.50
CA ALA A 81 -17.53 3.30 -7.67
C ALA A 81 -17.59 4.63 -8.42
N HIS A 82 -16.72 5.58 -8.08
CA HIS A 82 -16.71 6.91 -8.71
C HIS A 82 -16.27 6.87 -10.18
N THR A 83 -15.29 6.02 -10.50
CA THR A 83 -14.74 5.93 -11.86
C THR A 83 -15.44 4.91 -12.75
N GLY A 84 -16.32 4.07 -12.17
CA GLY A 84 -17.00 2.98 -12.90
C GLY A 84 -16.04 1.89 -13.38
N LYS A 85 -14.85 1.76 -12.78
CA LYS A 85 -13.88 0.73 -13.16
C LYS A 85 -14.28 -0.64 -12.62
N THR A 86 -13.95 -1.67 -13.39
CA THR A 86 -14.29 -3.07 -13.10
C THR A 86 -13.08 -3.93 -12.73
N GLU A 87 -11.92 -3.29 -12.60
CA GLU A 87 -10.65 -3.94 -12.28
C GLU A 87 -9.86 -3.13 -11.26
N LEU A 88 -9.26 -3.81 -10.29
CA LEU A 88 -8.32 -3.28 -9.31
C LEU A 88 -7.00 -4.01 -9.44
N VAL A 89 -5.90 -3.24 -9.50
CA VAL A 89 -4.54 -3.80 -9.47
C VAL A 89 -3.87 -3.33 -8.18
N LEU A 90 -3.36 -4.26 -7.39
CA LEU A 90 -2.49 -3.97 -6.25
C LEU A 90 -1.04 -4.26 -6.63
N GLY A 91 -0.14 -3.32 -6.32
CA GLY A 91 1.29 -3.46 -6.54
C GLY A 91 2.11 -2.79 -5.45
N GLY A 92 3.44 -3.00 -5.49
CA GLY A 92 4.37 -2.44 -4.51
C GLY A 92 4.52 -3.28 -3.22
N GLY A 93 5.55 -2.98 -2.43
CA GLY A 93 5.95 -3.81 -1.29
C GLY A 93 4.86 -4.08 -0.25
N VAL A 94 3.93 -3.13 -0.02
CA VAL A 94 2.83 -3.33 0.94
C VAL A 94 1.81 -4.35 0.42
N ALA A 95 1.68 -4.52 -0.89
CA ALA A 95 0.85 -5.56 -1.49
C ALA A 95 1.37 -7.00 -1.24
N CYS A 96 2.53 -7.16 -0.60
CA CYS A 96 2.98 -8.46 -0.07
C CYS A 96 2.24 -8.89 1.20
N ASN A 97 1.61 -7.96 1.92
CA ASN A 97 0.90 -8.26 3.17
C ASN A 97 -0.37 -9.06 2.90
N GLU A 98 -0.47 -10.23 3.54
CA GLU A 98 -1.59 -11.17 3.31
C GLU A 98 -2.94 -10.59 3.73
N ARG A 99 -2.97 -9.82 4.83
CA ARG A 99 -4.23 -9.22 5.30
C ARG A 99 -4.77 -8.17 4.33
N LEU A 100 -3.88 -7.35 3.74
CA LEU A 100 -4.30 -6.38 2.71
C LEU A 100 -4.83 -7.11 1.46
N ARG A 101 -4.15 -8.18 1.04
CA ARG A 101 -4.61 -9.02 -0.08
C ARG A 101 -6.00 -9.58 0.17
N GLU A 102 -6.21 -10.16 1.35
CA GLU A 102 -7.50 -10.72 1.78
C GLU A 102 -8.60 -9.64 1.75
N MET A 103 -8.39 -8.50 2.42
CA MET A 103 -9.36 -7.40 2.46
C MET A 103 -9.70 -6.86 1.08
N ALA A 104 -8.71 -6.66 0.22
CA ALA A 104 -8.93 -6.18 -1.13
C ALA A 104 -9.67 -7.20 -2.00
N THR A 105 -9.37 -8.49 -1.84
CA THR A 105 -10.07 -9.57 -2.55
C THR A 105 -11.54 -9.62 -2.13
N ILE A 106 -11.83 -9.62 -0.83
CA ILE A 106 -13.21 -9.61 -0.31
C ILE A 106 -13.98 -8.41 -0.87
N MET A 107 -13.42 -7.21 -0.75
CA MET A 107 -14.05 -5.97 -1.23
C MET A 107 -14.35 -6.04 -2.73
N THR A 108 -13.42 -6.52 -3.54
CA THR A 108 -13.62 -6.60 -5.00
C THR A 108 -14.62 -7.69 -5.40
N GLU A 109 -14.62 -8.83 -4.71
CA GLU A 109 -15.61 -9.90 -4.91
C GLU A 109 -17.03 -9.42 -4.60
N GLU A 110 -17.24 -8.74 -3.46
CA GLU A 110 -18.54 -8.18 -3.06
C GLU A 110 -19.07 -7.15 -4.07
N ARG A 111 -18.18 -6.46 -4.77
CA ARG A 111 -18.53 -5.50 -5.83
C ARG A 111 -18.64 -6.10 -7.24
N GLY A 112 -18.29 -7.34 -7.43
CA GLY A 112 -18.19 -7.96 -8.76
C GLY A 112 -17.07 -7.38 -9.62
N VAL A 113 -15.99 -6.88 -8.99
CA VAL A 113 -14.80 -6.29 -9.61
C VAL A 113 -13.68 -7.32 -9.61
N LYS A 114 -12.87 -7.37 -10.65
CA LYS A 114 -11.68 -8.23 -10.70
C LYS A 114 -10.52 -7.62 -9.92
N CYS A 115 -9.88 -8.41 -9.06
CA CYS A 115 -8.66 -8.02 -8.35
C CYS A 115 -7.44 -8.74 -8.95
N PHE A 116 -6.41 -7.97 -9.28
CA PHE A 116 -5.13 -8.50 -9.77
C PHE A 116 -4.03 -8.12 -8.78
N ILE A 117 -3.46 -9.15 -8.16
CA ILE A 117 -2.37 -8.99 -7.20
C ILE A 117 -1.21 -9.87 -7.67
N PRO A 118 -0.08 -9.30 -8.08
CA PRO A 118 1.08 -10.07 -8.51
C PRO A 118 1.62 -10.97 -7.38
N SER A 119 2.45 -11.93 -7.75
CA SER A 119 3.25 -12.69 -6.78
C SER A 119 4.15 -11.76 -5.97
N LYS A 120 4.51 -12.15 -4.75
CA LYS A 120 5.24 -11.28 -3.81
C LYS A 120 6.59 -10.79 -4.36
N ASP A 121 7.28 -11.63 -5.11
CA ASP A 121 8.55 -11.31 -5.77
C ASP A 121 8.42 -10.21 -6.84
N LEU A 122 7.24 -10.07 -7.46
CA LEU A 122 6.94 -8.99 -8.41
C LEU A 122 6.35 -7.73 -7.74
N CYS A 123 5.96 -7.82 -6.48
CA CYS A 123 5.50 -6.66 -5.71
C CYS A 123 6.63 -5.83 -5.10
N VAL A 124 7.84 -6.38 -5.01
CA VAL A 124 9.04 -5.67 -4.54
C VAL A 124 9.91 -5.24 -5.71
N ASP A 125 10.94 -4.43 -5.44
CA ASP A 125 11.88 -3.98 -6.47
C ASP A 125 12.49 -5.18 -7.20
N ASN A 126 12.34 -5.20 -8.52
CA ASN A 126 12.87 -6.29 -9.36
C ASN A 126 13.23 -5.79 -10.78
N GLY A 127 14.17 -6.46 -11.43
CA GLY A 127 14.60 -6.09 -12.77
C GLY A 127 13.57 -6.35 -13.87
N VAL A 128 12.61 -7.25 -13.63
CA VAL A 128 11.59 -7.59 -14.64
C VAL A 128 10.68 -6.40 -14.93
N MET A 129 10.22 -5.68 -13.89
CA MET A 129 9.35 -4.52 -14.08
C MET A 129 10.05 -3.39 -14.84
N ILE A 130 11.34 -3.19 -14.58
CA ILE A 130 12.14 -2.16 -15.27
C ILE A 130 12.42 -2.57 -16.72
N GLY A 131 12.82 -3.81 -16.94
CA GLY A 131 13.05 -4.35 -18.29
C GLY A 131 11.78 -4.35 -19.13
N TRP A 132 10.63 -4.70 -18.54
CA TRP A 132 9.34 -4.67 -19.22
C TRP A 132 8.92 -3.24 -19.61
N LEU A 133 9.06 -2.28 -18.68
CA LEU A 133 8.76 -0.88 -18.98
C LEU A 133 9.66 -0.36 -20.12
N GLY A 134 10.97 -0.60 -20.07
CA GLY A 134 11.90 -0.22 -21.12
C GLY A 134 11.54 -0.85 -22.47
N HIS A 135 11.14 -2.12 -22.49
CA HIS A 135 10.65 -2.79 -23.69
C HIS A 135 9.41 -2.10 -24.28
N GLN A 136 8.43 -1.76 -23.44
CA GLN A 136 7.22 -1.05 -23.87
C GLN A 136 7.55 0.33 -24.45
N MET A 137 8.43 1.09 -23.80
CA MET A 137 8.86 2.41 -24.26
C MET A 137 9.51 2.34 -25.63
N VAL A 138 10.47 1.43 -25.82
CA VAL A 138 11.14 1.25 -27.12
C VAL A 138 10.16 0.79 -28.20
N SER A 139 9.27 -0.14 -27.88
CA SER A 139 8.25 -0.62 -28.83
C SER A 139 7.23 0.46 -29.20
N GLY A 140 6.97 1.41 -28.31
CA GLY A 140 6.14 2.59 -28.54
C GLY A 140 6.89 3.77 -29.20
N ASN A 141 8.10 3.56 -29.67
CA ASN A 141 8.97 4.59 -30.29
C ASN A 141 9.28 5.77 -29.35
N TYR A 142 9.39 5.51 -28.04
CA TYR A 142 9.85 6.52 -27.08
C TYR A 142 11.32 6.86 -27.35
N GLU A 143 11.61 8.13 -27.55
CA GLU A 143 12.98 8.61 -27.73
C GLU A 143 13.64 8.82 -26.35
N ILE A 144 14.61 7.97 -26.02
CA ILE A 144 15.38 8.07 -24.78
C ILE A 144 16.32 9.26 -24.87
N THR A 145 16.27 10.13 -23.88
CA THR A 145 17.12 11.32 -23.78
C THR A 145 18.17 11.14 -22.68
N ASP A 146 19.19 12.00 -22.66
CA ASP A 146 20.19 12.02 -21.58
C ASP A 146 19.56 12.33 -20.22
N GLU A 147 18.44 13.04 -20.18
CA GLU A 147 17.71 13.34 -18.95
C GLU A 147 17.06 12.10 -18.35
N ASP A 148 16.60 11.16 -19.18
CA ASP A 148 16.00 9.89 -18.71
C ASP A 148 17.01 9.00 -17.98
N ASN A 149 18.30 9.21 -18.20
CA ASN A 149 19.38 8.48 -17.52
C ASN A 149 19.75 9.08 -16.15
N ARG A 150 19.10 10.15 -15.72
CA ARG A 150 19.39 10.80 -14.44
C ARG A 150 18.43 10.33 -13.35
N VAL A 151 18.90 10.37 -12.09
CA VAL A 151 18.09 10.05 -10.93
C VAL A 151 17.23 11.25 -10.54
N HIS A 152 15.92 11.11 -10.62
CA HIS A 152 14.93 12.10 -10.21
C HIS A 152 14.27 11.70 -8.89
N GLN A 153 14.81 12.12 -7.76
CA GLN A 153 14.33 11.74 -6.42
C GLN A 153 12.86 12.11 -6.14
N LYS A 154 12.34 13.12 -6.81
CA LYS A 154 10.96 13.61 -6.65
C LYS A 154 10.05 13.26 -7.82
N TYR A 155 10.48 12.31 -8.67
CA TYR A 155 9.70 11.90 -9.82
C TYR A 155 8.41 11.22 -9.38
N ARG A 156 7.29 11.71 -9.90
CA ARG A 156 5.95 11.21 -9.54
C ARG A 156 5.35 10.51 -10.75
N THR A 157 4.69 9.38 -10.51
CA THR A 157 4.04 8.57 -11.57
C THR A 157 2.89 9.32 -12.25
N ASP A 158 2.23 10.24 -11.57
CA ASP A 158 1.16 11.08 -12.10
C ASP A 158 1.66 12.26 -12.98
N MET A 159 2.97 12.48 -13.03
CA MET A 159 3.62 13.49 -13.90
C MET A 159 4.21 12.89 -15.17
N VAL A 160 4.11 11.58 -15.36
CA VAL A 160 4.66 10.89 -16.54
C VAL A 160 3.62 10.88 -17.65
N GLU A 161 3.97 11.43 -18.80
CA GLU A 161 3.17 11.28 -20.02
C GLU A 161 3.43 9.90 -20.62
N VAL A 162 2.39 9.08 -20.70
CA VAL A 162 2.49 7.72 -21.24
C VAL A 162 2.22 7.77 -22.76
N THR A 163 3.28 7.74 -23.55
CA THR A 163 3.21 7.81 -25.03
C THR A 163 3.37 6.45 -25.72
N TRP A 164 3.66 5.39 -24.98
CA TRP A 164 3.99 4.04 -25.47
C TRP A 164 2.85 3.01 -25.32
N ARG A 165 1.62 3.44 -25.32
CA ARG A 165 0.42 2.57 -25.32
C ARG A 165 -0.02 2.27 -26.72
#